data_8199eae1f9415cb96d6f9e9129107d77
#
_entry.id   8199eae1f9415cb96d6f9e9129107d77
#
_cell.length_a   1.000
_cell.length_b   1.000
_cell.length_c   1.000
_cell.angle_alpha   90.00
_cell.angle_beta   90.00
_cell.angle_gamma   90.00
#
_symmetry.space_group_name_H-M   'P 1'
#
loop_
_entity.id
_entity.type
_entity.pdbx_description
1 polymer ?
#
loop_
_entity_poly.entity_id
_entity_poly.type
_entity_poly.pdbx_seq_one_letter_code
_entity_poly.pdbx_strand_id
1 'polypeptide(L)'
;DLLVVALKYGALPGALDSIAAAVGPDTTVMSLMNGVDSEEIIAAKIGAEHVLPSLIKVASHKEADGYHFNPETTIGIIYGELAAPLKSERVQAVEALLAGTGIHSRVTPYIKEEIWSKFRLNVCNNLPQAILGAGVGCYQSSAHMKAISDGLCHELEAIAVAKGIDLSKVDASSRHGSLVPPATRY
;
A
#
# COMPACT_ATOMS: atom_id res chain seq x y z
N ASP A 1 11.71 -10.44 -15.68
CA ASP A 1 12.18 -9.17 -15.07
C ASP A 1 11.12 -8.61 -14.12
N LEU A 2 11.53 -7.75 -13.17
CA LEU A 2 10.64 -7.05 -12.25
C LEU A 2 10.85 -5.53 -12.36
N LEU A 3 9.76 -4.80 -12.64
CA LEU A 3 9.72 -3.35 -12.60
C LEU A 3 8.90 -2.88 -11.39
N VAL A 4 9.50 -2.09 -10.51
CA VAL A 4 8.80 -1.49 -9.36
C VAL A 4 8.47 -0.04 -9.65
N VAL A 5 7.19 0.32 -9.55
CA VAL A 5 6.69 1.70 -9.69
C VAL A 5 6.43 2.27 -8.29
N ALA A 6 7.23 3.24 -7.88
CA ALA A 6 7.17 3.87 -6.54
C ALA A 6 7.18 5.40 -6.66
N LEU A 7 6.16 5.95 -7.29
CA LEU A 7 6.03 7.37 -7.60
C LEU A 7 5.00 8.05 -6.68
N LYS A 8 5.03 9.38 -6.65
CA LYS A 8 3.88 10.14 -6.17
C LYS A 8 2.76 10.10 -7.23
N TYR A 9 1.50 10.03 -6.79
CA TYR A 9 0.35 9.84 -7.67
C TYR A 9 0.31 10.83 -8.85
N GLY A 10 0.54 12.10 -8.59
CA GLY A 10 0.56 13.14 -9.63
C GLY A 10 1.67 12.99 -10.68
N ALA A 11 2.70 12.18 -10.42
CA ALA A 11 3.77 11.91 -11.39
C ALA A 11 3.47 10.72 -12.31
N LEU A 12 2.51 9.86 -11.95
CA LEU A 12 2.20 8.64 -12.69
C LEU A 12 1.83 8.91 -14.16
N PRO A 13 0.93 9.87 -14.48
CA PRO A 13 0.57 10.11 -15.88
C PRO A 13 1.77 10.44 -16.78
N GLY A 14 2.71 11.23 -16.28
CA GLY A 14 3.93 11.60 -17.01
C GLY A 14 4.96 10.47 -17.11
N ALA A 15 4.83 9.42 -16.30
CA ALA A 15 5.77 8.29 -16.29
C ALA A 15 5.29 7.10 -17.14
N LEU A 16 4.04 7.09 -17.61
CA LEU A 16 3.45 5.92 -18.27
C LEU A 16 4.20 5.49 -19.54
N ASP A 17 4.70 6.43 -20.33
CA ASP A 17 5.47 6.10 -21.53
C ASP A 17 6.84 5.48 -21.18
N SER A 18 7.48 5.97 -20.13
CA SER A 18 8.74 5.38 -19.64
C SER A 18 8.53 3.99 -19.04
N ILE A 19 7.42 3.79 -18.32
CA ILE A 19 7.01 2.47 -17.81
C ILE A 19 6.80 1.52 -18.98
N ALA A 20 6.02 1.92 -20.00
CA ALA A 20 5.75 1.09 -21.17
C ALA A 20 7.04 0.74 -21.95
N ALA A 21 7.97 1.67 -22.07
CA ALA A 21 9.24 1.43 -22.73
C ALA A 21 10.16 0.43 -21.97
N ALA A 22 9.94 0.25 -20.67
CA ALA A 22 10.72 -0.68 -19.83
C ALA A 22 10.08 -2.08 -19.71
N VAL A 23 8.85 -2.27 -20.23
CA VAL A 23 8.12 -3.54 -20.13
C VAL A 23 8.36 -4.37 -21.37
N GLY A 24 8.95 -5.55 -21.19
CA GLY A 24 9.04 -6.60 -22.19
C GLY A 24 8.01 -7.72 -21.91
N PRO A 25 7.97 -8.76 -22.76
CA PRO A 25 6.96 -9.80 -22.70
C PRO A 25 6.90 -10.54 -21.35
N ASP A 26 8.04 -10.67 -20.68
CA ASP A 26 8.17 -11.41 -19.41
C ASP A 26 8.37 -10.45 -18.21
N THR A 27 8.04 -9.17 -18.35
CA THR A 27 8.20 -8.21 -17.26
C THR A 27 6.98 -8.21 -16.36
N THR A 28 7.18 -8.44 -15.06
CA THR A 28 6.18 -8.21 -14.02
C THR A 28 6.32 -6.80 -13.47
N VAL A 29 5.22 -6.06 -13.38
CA VAL A 29 5.18 -4.69 -12.85
C VAL A 29 4.44 -4.68 -11.52
N MET A 30 5.06 -4.15 -10.48
CA MET A 30 4.48 -3.96 -9.16
C MET A 30 4.35 -2.47 -8.84
N SER A 31 3.15 -2.02 -8.50
CA SER A 31 2.94 -0.67 -7.98
C SER A 31 3.03 -0.68 -6.46
N LEU A 32 4.01 0.03 -5.90
CA LEU A 32 4.12 0.26 -4.46
C LEU A 32 3.63 1.66 -4.06
N MET A 33 2.85 2.27 -4.93
CA MET A 33 2.26 3.60 -4.72
C MET A 33 1.17 3.57 -3.65
N ASN A 34 0.84 4.74 -3.12
CA ASN A 34 -0.36 4.92 -2.32
C ASN A 34 -1.56 5.19 -3.25
N GLY A 35 -2.75 4.73 -2.83
CA GLY A 35 -3.98 4.83 -3.60
C GLY A 35 -4.57 3.45 -3.88
N VAL A 36 -5.55 3.39 -4.77
CA VAL A 36 -6.32 2.17 -5.07
C VAL A 36 -6.50 1.92 -6.58
N ASP A 37 -5.94 2.77 -7.43
CA ASP A 37 -6.18 2.79 -8.88
C ASP A 37 -4.91 2.82 -9.73
N SER A 38 -3.72 2.90 -9.11
CA SER A 38 -2.45 2.95 -9.83
C SER A 38 -2.23 1.73 -10.72
N GLU A 39 -2.62 0.55 -10.26
CA GLU A 39 -2.54 -0.70 -11.00
C GLU A 39 -3.45 -0.67 -12.25
N GLU A 40 -4.67 -0.14 -12.13
CA GLU A 40 -5.61 -0.01 -13.25
C GLU A 40 -5.09 0.98 -14.29
N ILE A 41 -4.51 2.10 -13.84
CA ILE A 41 -3.91 3.12 -14.72
C ILE A 41 -2.71 2.54 -15.48
N ILE A 42 -1.84 1.82 -14.80
CA ILE A 42 -0.67 1.17 -15.41
C ILE A 42 -1.13 0.08 -16.38
N ALA A 43 -2.06 -0.79 -15.94
CA ALA A 43 -2.60 -1.88 -16.74
C ALA A 43 -3.26 -1.39 -18.04
N ALA A 44 -3.94 -0.25 -18.01
CA ALA A 44 -4.52 0.36 -19.22
C ALA A 44 -3.45 0.75 -20.26
N LYS A 45 -2.21 0.98 -19.84
CA LYS A 45 -1.09 1.34 -20.72
C LYS A 45 -0.30 0.14 -21.23
N ILE A 46 -0.06 -0.87 -20.37
CA ILE A 46 0.89 -1.95 -20.69
C ILE A 46 0.25 -3.34 -20.79
N GLY A 47 -1.03 -3.48 -20.43
CA GLY A 47 -1.74 -4.76 -20.30
C GLY A 47 -1.81 -5.22 -18.84
N ALA A 48 -2.95 -5.79 -18.47
CA ALA A 48 -3.19 -6.26 -17.09
C ALA A 48 -2.35 -7.51 -16.75
N GLU A 49 -1.97 -8.27 -17.74
CA GLU A 49 -1.11 -9.46 -17.60
C GLU A 49 0.28 -9.12 -17.05
N HIS A 50 0.77 -7.91 -17.25
CA HIS A 50 2.04 -7.45 -16.71
C HIS A 50 1.95 -6.98 -15.25
N VAL A 51 0.76 -6.59 -14.77
CA VAL A 51 0.61 -5.98 -13.45
C VAL A 51 0.33 -7.03 -12.38
N LEU A 52 1.20 -7.11 -11.39
CA LEU A 52 0.98 -7.89 -10.17
C LEU A 52 0.56 -6.93 -9.05
N PRO A 53 -0.72 -6.95 -8.61
CA PRO A 53 -1.21 -6.06 -7.58
C PRO A 53 -0.39 -6.16 -6.30
N SER A 54 -0.03 -5.01 -5.74
CA SER A 54 0.90 -4.94 -4.63
C SER A 54 0.75 -3.67 -3.81
N LEU A 55 1.28 -3.71 -2.61
CA LEU A 55 1.43 -2.53 -1.76
C LEU A 55 2.66 -2.69 -0.87
N ILE A 56 3.14 -1.58 -0.29
CA ILE A 56 4.17 -1.60 0.75
C ILE A 56 3.65 -0.94 2.03
N LYS A 57 3.93 -1.55 3.18
CA LYS A 57 3.67 -0.98 4.52
C LYS A 57 5.00 -0.81 5.24
N VAL A 58 5.50 0.41 5.27
CA VAL A 58 6.74 0.81 5.94
C VAL A 58 6.53 2.13 6.67
N ALA A 59 6.93 2.17 7.94
CA ALA A 59 7.06 3.41 8.69
C ALA A 59 8.48 3.93 8.47
N SER A 60 8.60 5.02 7.73
CA SER A 60 9.89 5.65 7.44
C SER A 60 9.83 7.15 7.68
N HIS A 61 10.96 7.72 8.04
CA HIS A 61 11.13 9.16 8.18
C HIS A 61 12.40 9.61 7.48
N LYS A 62 12.43 10.87 7.07
CA LYS A 62 13.58 11.47 6.42
C LYS A 62 14.36 12.30 7.43
N GLU A 63 15.67 12.06 7.51
CA GLU A 63 16.63 12.87 8.26
C GLU A 63 17.63 13.51 7.32
N ALA A 64 18.59 14.24 7.88
CA ALA A 64 19.61 14.95 7.07
C ALA A 64 20.52 13.99 6.29
N ASP A 65 20.76 12.80 6.82
CA ASP A 65 21.63 11.77 6.26
C ASP A 65 20.88 10.74 5.38
N GLY A 66 19.54 10.80 5.30
CA GLY A 66 18.78 9.89 4.46
C GLY A 66 17.39 9.52 4.96
N TYR A 67 16.97 8.34 4.55
CA TYR A 67 15.69 7.74 4.99
C TYR A 67 15.96 6.61 5.98
N HIS A 68 15.26 6.66 7.10
CA HIS A 68 15.36 5.68 8.18
C HIS A 68 14.07 4.92 8.34
N PHE A 69 14.17 3.64 8.59
CA PHE A 69 13.06 2.76 8.95
C PHE A 69 13.58 1.61 9.82
N ASN A 70 12.71 1.01 10.60
CA ASN A 70 13.05 -0.19 11.37
C ASN A 70 12.67 -1.44 10.56
N PRO A 71 13.63 -2.22 10.06
CA PRO A 71 13.35 -3.43 9.30
C PRO A 71 12.59 -4.49 10.12
N GLU A 72 12.84 -4.61 11.43
CA GLU A 72 12.18 -5.61 12.29
C GLU A 72 10.68 -5.36 12.46
N THR A 73 10.25 -4.10 12.47
CA THR A 73 8.83 -3.72 12.62
C THR A 73 8.15 -3.43 11.30
N THR A 74 8.88 -3.44 10.19
CA THR A 74 8.35 -3.19 8.85
C THR A 74 7.56 -4.40 8.36
N ILE A 75 6.30 -4.20 7.97
CA ILE A 75 5.46 -5.24 7.37
C ILE A 75 5.99 -5.61 5.97
N GLY A 76 6.51 -4.64 5.23
CA GLY A 76 7.12 -4.84 3.94
C GLY A 76 6.14 -4.83 2.77
N ILE A 77 6.46 -5.63 1.76
CA ILE A 77 5.70 -5.72 0.50
C ILE A 77 4.64 -6.82 0.62
N ILE A 78 3.40 -6.50 0.27
CA ILE A 78 2.29 -7.44 0.19
C ILE A 78 1.82 -7.46 -1.26
N TYR A 79 1.66 -8.65 -1.83
CA TYR A 79 1.26 -8.80 -3.22
C TYR A 79 0.47 -10.08 -3.43
N GLY A 80 -0.19 -10.20 -4.58
CA GLY A 80 -0.94 -11.42 -4.92
C GLY A 80 -1.75 -11.27 -6.19
N GLU A 81 -2.23 -12.39 -6.70
CA GLU A 81 -3.12 -12.42 -7.84
C GLU A 81 -4.55 -11.99 -7.46
N LEU A 82 -5.25 -11.36 -8.40
CA LEU A 82 -6.68 -11.05 -8.24
C LEU A 82 -7.57 -12.30 -8.38
N ALA A 83 -7.06 -13.35 -9.00
CA ALA A 83 -7.73 -14.62 -9.21
C ALA A 83 -6.77 -15.80 -8.97
N ALA A 84 -7.31 -17.00 -8.79
CA ALA A 84 -6.49 -18.21 -8.66
C ALA A 84 -5.69 -18.48 -9.95
N PRO A 85 -4.50 -19.10 -9.84
CA PRO A 85 -3.91 -19.63 -8.62
C PRO A 85 -3.18 -18.57 -7.79
N LEU A 86 -3.22 -18.70 -6.46
CA LEU A 86 -2.53 -17.77 -5.55
C LEU A 86 -1.01 -17.71 -5.81
N LYS A 87 -0.40 -18.84 -6.13
CA LYS A 87 1.03 -18.94 -6.46
C LYS A 87 1.20 -19.20 -7.96
N SER A 88 0.93 -18.17 -8.76
CA SER A 88 1.28 -18.19 -10.18
C SER A 88 2.80 -18.21 -10.39
N GLU A 89 3.27 -18.50 -11.60
CA GLU A 89 4.70 -18.51 -11.92
C GLU A 89 5.36 -17.14 -11.61
N ARG A 90 4.69 -16.04 -11.92
CA ARG A 90 5.23 -14.70 -11.63
C ARG A 90 5.25 -14.39 -10.12
N VAL A 91 4.29 -14.86 -9.33
CA VAL A 91 4.32 -14.74 -7.87
C VAL A 91 5.50 -15.52 -7.30
N GLN A 92 5.74 -16.76 -7.76
CA GLN A 92 6.89 -17.56 -7.34
C GLN A 92 8.22 -16.91 -7.73
N ALA A 93 8.31 -16.34 -8.93
CA ALA A 93 9.50 -15.61 -9.39
C ALA A 93 9.78 -14.38 -8.50
N VAL A 94 8.76 -13.62 -8.11
CA VAL A 94 8.91 -12.48 -7.19
C VAL A 94 9.30 -12.95 -5.78
N GLU A 95 8.69 -14.04 -5.26
CA GLU A 95 9.10 -14.64 -3.97
C GLU A 95 10.59 -15.02 -4.00
N ALA A 96 11.04 -15.68 -5.07
CA ALA A 96 12.43 -16.09 -5.22
C ALA A 96 13.39 -14.88 -5.32
N LEU A 97 12.98 -13.83 -6.02
CA LEU A 97 13.77 -12.60 -6.17
C LEU A 97 13.94 -11.85 -4.85
N LEU A 98 12.89 -11.81 -4.03
CA LEU A 98 12.91 -11.13 -2.72
C LEU A 98 13.55 -11.99 -1.63
N ALA A 99 13.66 -13.30 -1.83
CA ALA A 99 14.28 -14.20 -0.85
C ALA A 99 15.74 -13.83 -0.57
N GLY A 100 16.10 -13.75 0.70
CA GLY A 100 17.47 -13.42 1.13
C GLY A 100 17.88 -11.94 1.02
N THR A 101 17.00 -11.06 0.54
CA THR A 101 17.29 -9.62 0.44
C THR A 101 17.15 -8.87 1.77
N GLY A 102 16.54 -9.49 2.79
CA GLY A 102 16.15 -8.82 4.03
C GLY A 102 14.86 -7.99 3.93
N ILE A 103 14.25 -7.91 2.73
CA ILE A 103 12.96 -7.24 2.53
C ILE A 103 11.85 -8.19 2.99
N HIS A 104 11.08 -7.78 3.98
CA HIS A 104 9.89 -8.53 4.36
C HIS A 104 8.85 -8.49 3.24
N SER A 105 8.33 -9.65 2.90
CA SER A 105 7.28 -9.76 1.89
C SER A 105 6.34 -10.92 2.18
N ARG A 106 5.09 -10.80 1.74
CA ARG A 106 4.13 -11.90 1.80
C ARG A 106 3.14 -11.89 0.66
N VAL A 107 2.72 -13.08 0.26
CA VAL A 107 1.65 -13.30 -0.72
C VAL A 107 0.30 -13.38 0.00
N THR A 108 -0.74 -12.86 -0.62
CA THR A 108 -2.11 -12.89 -0.09
C THR A 108 -3.14 -13.14 -1.18
N PRO A 109 -4.20 -13.93 -0.91
CA PRO A 109 -5.35 -14.03 -1.82
C PRO A 109 -6.29 -12.83 -1.73
N TYR A 110 -6.04 -11.91 -0.81
CA TYR A 110 -6.89 -10.75 -0.51
C TYR A 110 -6.17 -9.43 -0.81
N ILE A 111 -5.37 -9.41 -1.90
CA ILE A 111 -4.54 -8.24 -2.21
C ILE A 111 -5.38 -6.97 -2.43
N LYS A 112 -6.56 -7.10 -3.03
CA LYS A 112 -7.47 -5.98 -3.26
C LYS A 112 -7.95 -5.38 -1.93
N GLU A 113 -8.34 -6.23 -1.00
CA GLU A 113 -8.76 -5.83 0.36
C GLU A 113 -7.60 -5.23 1.16
N GLU A 114 -6.38 -5.74 0.99
CA GLU A 114 -5.17 -5.19 1.62
C GLU A 114 -4.85 -3.78 1.12
N ILE A 115 -4.95 -3.54 -0.19
CA ILE A 115 -4.76 -2.20 -0.79
C ILE A 115 -5.80 -1.23 -0.23
N TRP A 116 -7.08 -1.63 -0.17
CA TRP A 116 -8.15 -0.80 0.37
C TRP A 116 -8.04 -0.58 1.87
N SER A 117 -7.57 -1.58 2.64
CA SER A 117 -7.28 -1.43 4.07
C SER A 117 -6.18 -0.40 4.32
N LYS A 118 -5.11 -0.42 3.50
CA LYS A 118 -4.05 0.60 3.57
C LYS A 118 -4.58 1.99 3.16
N PHE A 119 -5.41 2.06 2.13
CA PHE A 119 -6.05 3.31 1.69
C PHE A 119 -6.93 3.90 2.79
N ARG A 120 -7.69 3.07 3.50
CA ARG A 120 -8.47 3.48 4.68
C ARG A 120 -7.58 4.13 5.74
N LEU A 121 -6.43 3.51 6.08
CA LEU A 121 -5.47 4.09 7.02
C LEU A 121 -5.00 5.47 6.56
N ASN A 122 -4.69 5.63 5.28
CA ASN A 122 -4.22 6.90 4.74
C ASN A 122 -5.29 7.99 4.79
N VAL A 123 -6.52 7.68 4.39
CA VAL A 123 -7.62 8.65 4.34
C VAL A 123 -8.13 9.00 5.74
N CYS A 124 -8.36 7.99 6.59
CA CYS A 124 -9.00 8.21 7.88
C CYS A 124 -8.04 8.73 8.96
N ASN A 125 -6.74 8.44 8.82
CA ASN A 125 -5.76 8.83 9.84
C ASN A 125 -4.69 9.78 9.29
N ASN A 126 -3.95 9.38 8.25
CA ASN A 126 -2.78 10.15 7.84
C ASN A 126 -3.16 11.51 7.24
N LEU A 127 -4.23 11.57 6.47
CA LEU A 127 -4.67 12.81 5.81
C LEU A 127 -5.14 13.87 6.80
N PRO A 128 -6.02 13.59 7.79
CA PRO A 128 -6.39 14.57 8.81
C PRO A 128 -5.19 15.04 9.64
N GLN A 129 -4.26 14.17 9.99
CA GLN A 129 -3.03 14.54 10.69
C GLN A 129 -2.20 15.53 9.85
N ALA A 130 -2.04 15.24 8.55
CA ALA A 130 -1.26 16.08 7.65
C ALA A 130 -1.88 17.49 7.49
N ILE A 131 -3.21 17.58 7.40
CA ILE A 131 -3.94 18.86 7.27
C ILE A 131 -3.76 19.73 8.54
N LEU A 132 -3.74 19.10 9.70
CA LEU A 132 -3.68 19.82 10.98
C LEU A 132 -2.26 19.95 11.55
N GLY A 133 -1.26 19.33 10.91
CA GLY A 133 0.10 19.28 11.45
C GLY A 133 0.17 18.55 12.80
N ALA A 134 -0.71 17.57 13.04
CA ALA A 134 -0.83 16.84 14.30
C ALA A 134 -0.29 15.42 14.18
N GLY A 135 0.22 14.88 15.28
CA GLY A 135 0.60 13.47 15.36
C GLY A 135 -0.58 12.54 15.70
N VAL A 136 -0.36 11.23 15.65
CA VAL A 136 -1.38 10.20 15.86
C VAL A 136 -2.12 10.30 17.21
N GLY A 137 -1.48 10.86 18.24
CA GLY A 137 -2.10 11.12 19.54
C GLY A 137 -3.30 12.06 19.51
N CYS A 138 -3.50 12.85 18.43
CA CYS A 138 -4.64 13.75 18.30
C CYS A 138 -6.00 13.03 18.35
N TYR A 139 -6.08 11.77 17.94
CA TYR A 139 -7.31 10.97 17.99
C TYR A 139 -7.67 10.51 19.41
N GLN A 140 -6.71 10.49 20.32
CA GLN A 140 -6.92 10.18 21.73
C GLN A 140 -7.23 11.45 22.55
N SER A 141 -6.63 12.57 22.17
CA SER A 141 -6.73 13.84 22.89
C SER A 141 -7.89 14.74 22.46
N SER A 142 -8.49 14.51 21.29
CA SER A 142 -9.56 15.31 20.72
C SER A 142 -10.75 14.48 20.26
N ALA A 143 -11.91 14.65 20.89
CA ALA A 143 -13.16 14.02 20.49
C ALA A 143 -13.58 14.46 19.05
N HIS A 144 -13.27 15.67 18.64
CA HIS A 144 -13.54 16.14 17.28
C HIS A 144 -12.69 15.44 16.24
N MET A 145 -11.39 15.24 16.53
CA MET A 145 -10.52 14.49 15.63
C MET A 145 -10.95 13.02 15.50
N LYS A 146 -11.35 12.41 16.61
CA LYS A 146 -11.90 11.06 16.58
C LYS A 146 -13.16 11.01 15.73
N ALA A 147 -14.10 11.94 15.90
CA ALA A 147 -15.33 11.98 15.12
C ALA A 147 -15.09 12.19 13.60
N ILE A 148 -14.10 13.02 13.23
CA ILE A 148 -13.68 13.17 11.82
C ILE A 148 -13.15 11.85 11.26
N SER A 149 -12.23 11.21 11.98
CA SER A 149 -11.68 9.92 11.56
C SER A 149 -12.77 8.84 11.43
N ASP A 150 -13.66 8.74 12.42
CA ASP A 150 -14.77 7.78 12.41
C ASP A 150 -15.71 8.03 11.22
N GLY A 151 -16.03 9.31 10.91
CA GLY A 151 -16.85 9.70 9.76
C GLY A 151 -16.20 9.30 8.43
N LEU A 152 -14.93 9.63 8.25
CA LEU A 152 -14.16 9.23 7.06
C LEU A 152 -14.07 7.71 6.88
N CYS A 153 -13.88 6.97 7.98
CA CYS A 153 -13.88 5.51 7.94
C CYS A 153 -15.24 4.97 7.49
N HIS A 154 -16.33 5.51 8.01
CA HIS A 154 -17.69 5.09 7.64
C HIS A 154 -17.97 5.33 6.15
N GLU A 155 -17.64 6.51 5.64
CA GLU A 155 -17.80 6.84 4.21
C GLU A 155 -16.97 5.92 3.32
N LEU A 156 -15.70 5.69 3.67
CA LEU A 156 -14.82 4.85 2.88
C LEU A 156 -15.24 3.38 2.91
N GLU A 157 -15.69 2.87 4.05
CA GLU A 157 -16.22 1.52 4.17
C GLU A 157 -17.49 1.34 3.32
N ALA A 158 -18.37 2.34 3.27
CA ALA A 158 -19.53 2.32 2.39
C ALA A 158 -19.13 2.27 0.90
N ILE A 159 -18.11 3.05 0.50
CA ILE A 159 -17.56 3.01 -0.86
C ILE A 159 -16.95 1.64 -1.16
N ALA A 160 -16.18 1.07 -0.23
CA ALA A 160 -15.56 -0.24 -0.40
C ALA A 160 -16.64 -1.33 -0.62
N VAL A 161 -17.68 -1.34 0.19
CA VAL A 161 -18.83 -2.26 0.04
C VAL A 161 -19.51 -2.08 -1.33
N ALA A 162 -19.76 -0.84 -1.76
CA ALA A 162 -20.36 -0.55 -3.05
C ALA A 162 -19.50 -1.03 -4.24
N LYS A 163 -18.18 -1.11 -4.04
CA LYS A 163 -17.21 -1.66 -5.02
C LYS A 163 -16.97 -3.17 -4.86
N GLY A 164 -17.68 -3.85 -3.99
CA GLY A 164 -17.52 -5.28 -3.74
C GLY A 164 -16.22 -5.65 -2.99
N ILE A 165 -15.66 -4.70 -2.24
CA ILE A 165 -14.45 -4.92 -1.42
C ILE A 165 -14.89 -5.29 0.00
N ASP A 166 -14.52 -6.49 0.43
CA ASP A 166 -14.83 -6.99 1.79
C ASP A 166 -13.63 -6.83 2.71
N LEU A 167 -13.55 -5.71 3.41
CA LEU A 167 -12.48 -5.40 4.34
C LEU A 167 -12.40 -6.34 5.55
N SER A 168 -13.42 -7.19 5.78
CA SER A 168 -13.38 -8.18 6.86
C SER A 168 -12.41 -9.33 6.58
N LYS A 169 -12.03 -9.54 5.33
CA LYS A 169 -11.10 -10.59 4.90
C LYS A 169 -9.63 -10.33 5.27
N VAL A 170 -9.30 -9.11 5.66
CA VAL A 170 -7.93 -8.78 6.08
C VAL A 170 -7.82 -8.81 7.59
N ASP A 171 -6.67 -9.29 8.09
CA ASP A 171 -6.40 -9.44 9.51
C ASP A 171 -6.49 -8.12 10.28
N ALA A 172 -6.82 -8.21 11.57
CA ALA A 172 -6.83 -7.06 12.47
C ALA A 172 -5.48 -6.33 12.53
N SER A 173 -4.36 -7.05 12.40
CA SER A 173 -3.01 -6.50 12.29
C SER A 173 -2.80 -5.68 11.01
N SER A 174 -3.49 -6.03 9.94
CA SER A 174 -3.49 -5.26 8.68
C SER A 174 -4.38 -4.02 8.77
N ARG A 175 -5.46 -4.07 9.55
CA ARG A 175 -6.38 -2.95 9.78
C ARG A 175 -5.78 -1.90 10.71
N HIS A 176 -5.08 -2.39 11.72
CA HIS A 176 -4.30 -1.57 12.62
C HIS A 176 -2.83 -1.79 12.24
N GLY A 177 -2.33 -1.09 11.27
CA GLY A 177 -0.92 -0.82 11.25
C GLY A 177 -0.64 -0.24 12.64
N SER A 178 -0.19 -1.09 13.56
CA SER A 178 0.17 -0.70 14.91
C SER A 178 1.41 0.17 14.83
N LEU A 179 1.25 1.36 14.29
CA LEU A 179 2.15 2.47 14.44
C LEU A 179 1.77 3.16 15.76
N VAL A 180 1.88 2.42 16.85
CA VAL A 180 2.19 3.05 18.13
C VAL A 180 3.71 3.01 18.20
N PRO A 181 4.41 4.08 17.83
CA PRO A 181 5.79 4.24 18.26
C PRO A 181 5.77 4.20 19.79
N PRO A 182 6.74 3.55 20.45
CA PRO A 182 6.93 3.78 21.89
C PRO A 182 7.03 5.29 22.05
N ALA A 183 6.38 5.81 23.09
CA ALA A 183 6.31 7.24 23.40
C ALA A 183 7.72 7.83 23.42
N THR A 184 8.17 8.36 22.30
CA THR A 184 9.33 9.22 22.25
C THR A 184 8.83 10.62 22.60
N ARG A 185 9.15 11.05 23.82
CA ARG A 185 9.01 12.43 24.26
C ARG A 185 9.86 13.30 23.34
N TYR A 186 9.24 14.25 22.68
CA TYR A 186 9.86 15.48 22.27
C TYR A 186 9.54 16.56 23.28
#